data_43fd6a1c8145887d1bcab1407c342d44
#
_entry.id   43fd6a1c8145887d1bcab1407c342d44
#
_cell.length_a   1.000
_cell.length_b   1.000
_cell.length_c   1.000
_cell.angle_alpha   90.00
_cell.angle_beta   90.00
_cell.angle_gamma   90.00
#
_symmetry.space_group_name_H-M   'P 1'
#
loop_
_entity.id
_entity.type
_entity.pdbx_description
1 polymer ?
#
loop_
_entity_poly.entity_id
_entity_poly.type
_entity_poly.pdbx_seq_one_letter_code
_entity_poly.pdbx_strand_id
1 'polypeptide(L)'
;MISYKYFTFNELTRSDTANRLKIDNEPKEEATKDNIKELMLFLDGVREGWTEECKGKGYGDAAIVVNSGYRSEALNKAIKGSKTSEHLLGTAADIEPKNGRNKEFFEWLREYLSDKQFSQLINEYPDKFGRPSWVHLGIKGRYEHPYRCQVLTIK
;
A
#
# COMPACT_ATOMS: atom_id res chain seq x y z
N MET A 1 -4.23 -17.41 -16.93
CA MET A 1 -4.19 -15.94 -16.94
C MET A 1 -4.57 -15.41 -15.56
N ILE A 2 -3.72 -14.55 -14.99
CA ILE A 2 -4.00 -13.90 -13.71
C ILE A 2 -4.99 -12.75 -13.94
N SER A 3 -6.06 -12.72 -13.18
CA SER A 3 -7.08 -11.68 -13.27
C SER A 3 -7.06 -10.82 -12.01
N TYR A 4 -6.96 -9.51 -12.17
CA TYR A 4 -7.02 -8.54 -11.08
C TYR A 4 -8.47 -8.09 -10.93
N LYS A 5 -8.98 -8.07 -9.70
CA LYS A 5 -10.40 -7.87 -9.45
C LYS A 5 -10.75 -6.43 -9.07
N TYR A 6 -9.94 -5.81 -8.21
CA TYR A 6 -10.29 -4.52 -7.61
C TYR A 6 -9.33 -3.39 -7.96
N PHE A 7 -8.10 -3.70 -8.34
CA PHE A 7 -7.06 -2.70 -8.55
C PHE A 7 -6.52 -2.75 -9.97
N THR A 8 -6.15 -1.59 -10.49
CA THR A 8 -5.55 -1.46 -11.81
C THR A 8 -4.08 -1.09 -11.70
N PHE A 9 -3.31 -1.41 -12.72
CA PHE A 9 -1.90 -1.03 -12.78
C PHE A 9 -1.74 0.48 -12.67
N ASN A 10 -2.63 1.24 -13.31
CA ASN A 10 -2.60 2.71 -13.26
C ASN A 10 -2.80 3.24 -11.85
N GLU A 11 -3.66 2.63 -11.04
CA GLU A 11 -3.85 3.04 -9.63
C GLU A 11 -2.55 2.90 -8.83
N LEU A 12 -1.72 1.92 -9.16
CA LEU A 12 -0.47 1.65 -8.46
C LEU A 12 0.72 2.46 -9.01
N THR A 13 0.55 3.17 -10.12
CA THR A 13 1.64 3.94 -10.75
C THR A 13 1.33 5.43 -10.89
N ARG A 14 0.07 5.82 -10.83
CA ARG A 14 -0.29 7.24 -10.95
C ARG A 14 0.22 8.05 -9.76
N SER A 15 0.56 9.31 -10.01
CA SER A 15 1.01 10.23 -8.98
C SER A 15 0.65 11.65 -9.39
N ASP A 16 -0.17 12.32 -8.58
CA ASP A 16 -0.53 13.71 -8.82
C ASP A 16 0.72 14.60 -8.69
N THR A 17 1.60 14.28 -7.76
CA THR A 17 2.87 15.01 -7.59
C THR A 17 3.77 14.86 -8.82
N ALA A 18 3.91 13.65 -9.36
CA ALA A 18 4.69 13.43 -10.58
C ALA A 18 4.10 14.22 -11.76
N ASN A 19 2.79 14.22 -11.91
CA ASN A 19 2.11 14.97 -12.96
C ASN A 19 2.35 16.47 -12.82
N ARG A 20 2.22 17.01 -11.61
CA ARG A 20 2.44 18.42 -11.33
C ARG A 20 3.89 18.84 -11.59
N LEU A 21 4.85 18.00 -11.24
CA LEU A 21 6.27 18.26 -11.40
C LEU A 21 6.81 17.81 -12.76
N LYS A 22 5.96 17.23 -13.61
CA LYS A 22 6.33 16.71 -14.93
C LYS A 22 7.42 15.64 -14.86
N ILE A 23 7.30 14.76 -13.83
CA ILE A 23 8.21 13.62 -13.65
C ILE A 23 7.57 12.39 -14.28
N ASP A 24 8.35 11.66 -15.10
CA ASP A 24 7.92 10.37 -15.62
C ASP A 24 7.96 9.33 -14.49
N ASN A 25 6.81 8.79 -14.12
CA ASN A 25 6.68 7.78 -13.06
C ASN A 25 6.37 6.39 -13.61
N GLU A 26 6.57 6.16 -14.91
CA GLU A 26 6.34 4.83 -15.47
C GLU A 26 7.47 3.87 -15.07
N PRO A 27 7.14 2.68 -14.54
CA PRO A 27 8.18 1.68 -14.25
C PRO A 27 8.78 1.16 -15.56
N LYS A 28 10.09 1.08 -15.62
CA LYS A 28 10.82 0.67 -16.83
C LYS A 28 11.27 -0.80 -16.78
N GLU A 29 11.58 -1.31 -15.60
CA GLU A 29 12.10 -2.66 -15.43
C GLU A 29 10.98 -3.68 -15.30
N GLU A 30 11.14 -4.83 -15.96
CA GLU A 30 10.15 -5.92 -15.89
C GLU A 30 9.98 -6.44 -14.47
N ALA A 31 11.07 -6.54 -13.70
CA ALA A 31 11.00 -6.97 -12.30
C ALA A 31 10.11 -6.05 -11.48
N THR A 32 10.20 -4.74 -11.68
CA THR A 32 9.35 -3.76 -11.00
C THR A 32 7.89 -3.92 -11.40
N LYS A 33 7.64 -4.10 -12.69
CA LYS A 33 6.27 -4.32 -13.20
C LYS A 33 5.66 -5.59 -12.60
N ASP A 34 6.44 -6.66 -12.49
CA ASP A 34 6.00 -7.92 -11.90
C ASP A 34 5.68 -7.73 -10.41
N ASN A 35 6.51 -6.97 -9.68
CA ASN A 35 6.26 -6.65 -8.30
C ASN A 35 4.94 -5.88 -8.11
N ILE A 36 4.65 -4.92 -8.99
CA ILE A 36 3.40 -4.17 -8.94
C ILE A 36 2.21 -5.12 -9.14
N LYS A 37 2.32 -6.08 -10.06
CA LYS A 37 1.26 -7.07 -10.28
C LYS A 37 1.04 -7.97 -9.06
N GLU A 38 2.12 -8.39 -8.40
CA GLU A 38 2.02 -9.11 -7.13
C GLU A 38 1.31 -8.28 -6.07
N LEU A 39 1.65 -7.01 -5.98
CA LEU A 39 1.02 -6.08 -5.04
C LEU A 39 -0.47 -5.96 -5.31
N MET A 40 -0.87 -5.84 -6.57
CA MET A 40 -2.28 -5.79 -6.97
C MET A 40 -3.04 -7.03 -6.50
N LEU A 41 -2.47 -8.22 -6.70
CA LEU A 41 -3.10 -9.48 -6.26
C LEU A 41 -3.21 -9.54 -4.74
N PHE A 42 -2.19 -9.12 -4.04
CA PHE A 42 -2.21 -9.08 -2.57
C PHE A 42 -3.29 -8.13 -2.07
N LEU A 43 -3.40 -6.95 -2.69
CA LEU A 43 -4.41 -5.96 -2.33
C LEU A 43 -5.83 -6.45 -2.66
N ASP A 44 -6.01 -7.25 -3.71
CA ASP A 44 -7.31 -7.89 -3.99
C ASP A 44 -7.75 -8.75 -2.81
N GLY A 45 -6.84 -9.54 -2.25
CA GLY A 45 -7.11 -10.35 -1.06
C GLY A 45 -7.45 -9.49 0.16
N VAL A 46 -6.70 -8.41 0.36
CA VAL A 46 -6.97 -7.44 1.43
C VAL A 46 -8.37 -6.85 1.27
N ARG A 47 -8.72 -6.46 0.04
CA ARG A 47 -10.04 -5.87 -0.26
C ARG A 47 -11.18 -6.85 0.03
N GLU A 48 -11.01 -8.11 -0.32
CA GLU A 48 -12.02 -9.13 -0.04
C GLU A 48 -12.19 -9.35 1.46
N GLY A 49 -11.09 -9.48 2.19
CA GLY A 49 -11.14 -9.64 3.65
C GLY A 49 -11.77 -8.44 4.34
N TRP A 50 -11.39 -7.24 3.92
CA TRP A 50 -11.97 -6.00 4.46
C TRP A 50 -13.46 -5.88 4.17
N THR A 51 -13.89 -6.34 3.00
CA THR A 51 -15.32 -6.39 2.64
C THR A 51 -16.10 -7.23 3.65
N GLU A 52 -15.59 -8.39 4.02
CA GLU A 52 -16.25 -9.26 5.02
C GLU A 52 -16.27 -8.61 6.40
N GLU A 53 -15.18 -7.97 6.78
CA GLU A 53 -15.11 -7.24 8.06
C GLU A 53 -16.14 -6.10 8.09
N CYS A 54 -16.22 -5.31 7.03
CA CYS A 54 -17.18 -4.21 6.93
C CYS A 54 -18.62 -4.70 6.98
N LYS A 55 -18.92 -5.82 6.34
CA LYS A 55 -20.26 -6.42 6.39
C LYS A 55 -20.62 -6.83 7.82
N GLY A 56 -19.69 -7.50 8.50
CA GLY A 56 -19.92 -7.98 9.85
C GLY A 56 -20.08 -6.85 10.87
N LYS A 57 -19.42 -5.73 10.67
CA LYS A 57 -19.39 -4.59 11.59
C LYS A 57 -20.31 -3.45 11.19
N GLY A 58 -20.90 -3.50 10.00
CA GLY A 58 -21.76 -2.42 9.52
C GLY A 58 -20.99 -1.14 9.16
N TYR A 59 -19.75 -1.26 8.67
CA TYR A 59 -18.90 -0.11 8.36
C TYR A 59 -19.21 0.56 7.02
N GLY A 60 -20.06 -0.02 6.19
CA GLY A 60 -20.45 0.52 4.89
C GLY A 60 -19.48 0.16 3.78
N ASP A 61 -19.19 1.11 2.89
CA ASP A 61 -18.37 0.90 1.70
C ASP A 61 -16.97 0.38 2.07
N ALA A 62 -16.61 -0.79 1.54
CA ALA A 62 -15.32 -1.42 1.81
C ALA A 62 -14.24 -1.09 0.79
N ALA A 63 -14.47 -0.15 -0.11
CA ALA A 63 -13.46 0.24 -1.10
C ALA A 63 -12.20 0.75 -0.42
N ILE A 64 -11.06 0.46 -1.03
CA ILE A 64 -9.75 0.89 -0.57
C ILE A 64 -9.17 1.85 -1.59
N VAL A 65 -8.71 3.00 -1.13
CA VAL A 65 -8.10 4.03 -1.96
C VAL A 65 -6.58 3.87 -1.91
N VAL A 66 -5.93 3.90 -3.06
CA VAL A 66 -4.46 3.90 -3.17
C VAL A 66 -4.01 5.35 -3.29
N ASN A 67 -3.33 5.86 -2.28
CA ASN A 67 -2.80 7.22 -2.27
C ASN A 67 -1.45 7.31 -2.98
N SER A 68 -0.63 6.26 -2.87
CA SER A 68 0.69 6.17 -3.49
C SER A 68 1.06 4.70 -3.65
N GLY A 69 1.49 4.34 -4.83
CA GLY A 69 2.03 3.00 -5.10
C GLY A 69 3.49 3.09 -5.49
N TYR A 70 3.83 2.64 -6.71
CA TYR A 70 5.18 2.73 -7.22
C TYR A 70 5.66 4.19 -7.30
N ARG A 71 6.92 4.41 -6.95
CA ARG A 71 7.61 5.69 -7.15
C ARG A 71 8.91 5.46 -7.91
N SER A 72 9.11 6.22 -8.99
CA SER A 72 10.39 6.29 -9.66
C SER A 72 11.44 6.92 -8.76
N GLU A 73 12.72 6.74 -9.05
CA GLU A 73 13.78 7.38 -8.29
C GLU A 73 13.63 8.90 -8.29
N ALA A 74 13.29 9.48 -9.45
CA ALA A 74 13.11 10.93 -9.58
C ALA A 74 11.96 11.44 -8.71
N LEU A 75 10.82 10.74 -8.69
CA LEU A 75 9.70 11.12 -7.84
C LEU A 75 10.06 10.98 -6.36
N ASN A 76 10.68 9.86 -5.99
CA ASN A 76 11.09 9.61 -4.61
C ASN A 76 12.03 10.69 -4.10
N LYS A 77 12.99 11.10 -4.93
CA LYS A 77 13.92 12.20 -4.61
C LYS A 77 13.18 13.52 -4.43
N ALA A 78 12.23 13.83 -5.33
CA ALA A 78 11.46 15.07 -5.28
C ALA A 78 10.65 15.22 -4.00
N ILE A 79 10.09 14.12 -3.49
CA ILE A 79 9.31 14.12 -2.23
C ILE A 79 10.17 13.82 -1.00
N LYS A 80 11.48 13.70 -1.17
CA LYS A 80 12.44 13.40 -0.10
C LYS A 80 12.17 12.07 0.61
N GLY A 81 11.75 11.07 -0.16
CA GLY A 81 11.53 9.73 0.35
C GLY A 81 12.84 9.01 0.68
N SER A 82 12.76 7.97 1.48
CA SER A 82 13.91 7.14 1.84
C SER A 82 14.50 6.48 0.59
N LYS A 83 15.82 6.46 0.48
CA LYS A 83 16.54 5.78 -0.62
C LYS A 83 16.31 4.27 -0.61
N THR A 84 15.84 3.72 0.50
CA THR A 84 15.55 2.29 0.65
C THR A 84 14.05 2.00 0.66
N SER A 85 13.23 2.98 0.25
CA SER A 85 11.77 2.84 0.23
C SER A 85 11.30 1.66 -0.64
N GLU A 86 10.37 0.89 -0.13
CA GLU A 86 9.75 -0.21 -0.87
C GLU A 86 8.85 0.28 -2.02
N HIS A 87 8.44 1.54 -1.99
CA HIS A 87 7.73 2.14 -3.12
C HIS A 87 8.59 2.14 -4.39
N LEU A 88 9.91 2.24 -4.25
CA LEU A 88 10.85 2.18 -5.38
C LEU A 88 10.87 0.80 -6.05
N LEU A 89 10.58 -0.25 -5.28
CA LEU A 89 10.57 -1.63 -5.77
C LEU A 89 9.24 -2.00 -6.43
N GLY A 90 8.20 -1.20 -6.24
CA GLY A 90 6.84 -1.55 -6.66
C GLY A 90 6.16 -2.54 -5.74
N THR A 91 6.64 -2.70 -4.50
CA THR A 91 6.14 -3.69 -3.55
C THR A 91 5.39 -3.09 -2.38
N ALA A 92 5.14 -1.79 -2.39
CA ALA A 92 4.43 -1.11 -1.29
C ALA A 92 3.39 -0.12 -1.82
N ALA A 93 2.35 0.08 -1.04
CA ALA A 93 1.32 1.07 -1.30
C ALA A 93 0.91 1.76 0.00
N ASP A 94 0.59 3.05 -0.12
CA ASP A 94 -0.07 3.81 0.93
C ASP A 94 -1.56 3.78 0.63
N ILE A 95 -2.34 3.24 1.54
CA ILE A 95 -3.75 2.95 1.32
C ILE A 95 -4.59 3.45 2.49
N GLU A 96 -5.86 3.70 2.21
CA GLU A 96 -6.84 3.98 3.26
C GLU A 96 -8.22 3.50 2.85
N PRO A 97 -9.09 3.19 3.83
CA PRO A 97 -10.45 2.77 3.51
C PRO A 97 -11.30 3.98 3.13
N LYS A 98 -12.10 3.83 2.09
CA LYS A 98 -12.98 4.91 1.61
C LYS A 98 -14.02 5.30 2.65
N ASN A 99 -14.41 4.35 3.53
CA ASN A 99 -15.42 4.60 4.57
C ASN A 99 -14.90 5.41 5.78
N GLY A 100 -13.63 5.82 5.78
CA GLY A 100 -13.05 6.65 6.85
C GLY A 100 -12.66 5.88 8.11
N ARG A 101 -12.81 4.57 8.13
CA ARG A 101 -12.48 3.72 9.29
C ARG A 101 -10.99 3.37 9.35
N ASN A 102 -10.13 4.37 9.28
CA ASN A 102 -8.68 4.17 9.18
C ASN A 102 -8.10 3.41 10.36
N LYS A 103 -8.57 3.69 11.58
CA LYS A 103 -8.09 2.99 12.77
C LYS A 103 -8.51 1.53 12.77
N GLU A 104 -9.79 1.26 12.51
CA GLU A 104 -10.33 -0.10 12.46
C GLU A 104 -9.69 -0.89 11.32
N PHE A 105 -9.43 -0.24 10.19
CA PHE A 105 -8.75 -0.83 9.05
C PHE A 105 -7.33 -1.29 9.42
N PHE A 106 -6.57 -0.43 10.09
CA PHE A 106 -5.20 -0.77 10.53
C PHE A 106 -5.22 -1.94 11.52
N GLU A 107 -6.11 -1.90 12.51
CA GLU A 107 -6.22 -2.97 13.50
C GLU A 107 -6.64 -4.30 12.86
N TRP A 108 -7.59 -4.25 11.92
CA TRP A 108 -8.00 -5.43 11.16
C TRP A 108 -6.84 -5.98 10.32
N LEU A 109 -6.07 -5.11 9.65
CA LEU A 109 -4.91 -5.53 8.86
C LEU A 109 -3.87 -6.26 9.70
N ARG A 110 -3.61 -5.81 10.93
CA ARG A 110 -2.68 -6.51 11.82
C ARG A 110 -3.09 -7.96 12.02
N GLU A 111 -4.37 -8.19 12.27
CA GLU A 111 -4.90 -9.55 12.44
C GLU A 111 -4.85 -10.34 11.13
N TYR A 112 -5.28 -9.71 10.04
CA TYR A 112 -5.29 -10.33 8.71
C TYR A 112 -3.90 -10.78 8.28
N LEU A 113 -2.88 -9.99 8.59
CA LEU A 113 -1.50 -10.26 8.19
C LEU A 113 -0.76 -11.20 9.17
N SER A 114 -1.35 -11.54 10.30
CA SER A 114 -0.67 -12.28 11.37
C SER A 114 -0.13 -13.65 10.93
N ASP A 115 -0.75 -14.28 9.93
CA ASP A 115 -0.34 -15.58 9.39
C ASP A 115 0.23 -15.48 7.96
N LYS A 116 0.59 -14.27 7.52
CA LYS A 116 1.05 -14.04 6.15
C LYS A 116 2.46 -13.48 6.12
N GLN A 117 3.13 -13.69 5.00
CA GLN A 117 4.42 -13.07 4.73
C GLN A 117 4.19 -11.69 4.15
N PHE A 118 4.76 -10.67 4.78
CA PHE A 118 4.72 -9.28 4.32
C PHE A 118 5.98 -8.57 4.82
N SER A 119 6.26 -7.38 4.32
CA SER A 119 7.42 -6.63 4.78
C SER A 119 7.07 -5.69 5.92
N GLN A 120 6.20 -4.72 5.68
CA GLN A 120 5.88 -3.69 6.66
C GLN A 120 4.41 -3.32 6.64
N LEU A 121 3.85 -3.11 7.83
CA LEU A 121 2.55 -2.49 8.03
C LEU A 121 2.77 -1.27 8.93
N ILE A 122 2.54 -0.07 8.43
CA ILE A 122 2.86 1.15 9.15
C ILE A 122 1.64 2.04 9.32
N ASN A 123 1.39 2.41 10.57
CA ASN A 123 0.43 3.44 10.95
C ASN A 123 1.14 4.79 10.72
N GLU A 124 0.79 5.47 9.63
CA GLU A 124 1.48 6.70 9.22
C GLU A 124 0.77 7.93 9.75
N TYR A 125 1.53 8.75 10.48
CA TYR A 125 1.10 10.05 11.00
C TYR A 125 -0.27 10.01 11.67
N PRO A 126 -0.43 9.16 12.73
CA PRO A 126 -1.72 9.05 13.40
C PRO A 126 -2.10 10.32 14.13
N ASP A 127 -3.42 10.54 14.26
CA ASP A 127 -3.94 11.62 15.08
C ASP A 127 -3.83 11.27 16.58
N LYS A 128 -4.34 12.16 17.44
CA LYS A 128 -4.27 11.95 18.91
C LYS A 128 -5.03 10.71 19.41
N PHE A 129 -5.91 10.15 18.59
CA PHE A 129 -6.66 8.94 18.93
C PHE A 129 -6.03 7.68 18.33
N GLY A 130 -4.87 7.81 17.67
CA GLY A 130 -4.18 6.69 17.05
C GLY A 130 -4.72 6.32 15.66
N ARG A 131 -5.56 7.17 15.07
CA ARG A 131 -6.13 6.92 13.74
C ARG A 131 -5.13 7.32 12.67
N PRO A 132 -4.69 6.39 11.79
CA PRO A 132 -3.74 6.71 10.72
C PRO A 132 -4.27 7.77 9.76
N SER A 133 -3.37 8.61 9.26
CA SER A 133 -3.66 9.43 8.07
C SER A 133 -3.78 8.54 6.83
N TRP A 134 -2.91 7.54 6.75
CA TRP A 134 -2.98 6.44 5.80
C TRP A 134 -2.19 5.27 6.38
N VAL A 135 -2.29 4.12 5.72
CA VAL A 135 -1.59 2.90 6.12
C VAL A 135 -0.60 2.53 5.03
N HIS A 136 0.67 2.38 5.38
CA HIS A 136 1.67 1.83 4.47
C HIS A 136 1.67 0.31 4.57
N LEU A 137 1.50 -0.36 3.44
CA LEU A 137 1.57 -1.82 3.36
C LEU A 137 2.63 -2.21 2.33
N GLY A 138 3.72 -2.82 2.80
CA GLY A 138 4.74 -3.40 1.96
C GLY A 138 4.64 -4.91 1.99
N ILE A 139 4.52 -5.53 0.82
CA ILE A 139 4.37 -6.99 0.73
C ILE A 139 5.72 -7.69 0.69
N LYS A 140 6.76 -7.01 0.22
CA LYS A 140 8.09 -7.58 0.07
C LYS A 140 9.13 -6.48 0.14
N GLY A 141 10.16 -6.68 0.93
CA GLY A 141 11.29 -5.77 1.01
C GLY A 141 12.43 -6.16 0.08
N ARG A 142 13.60 -5.63 0.36
CA ARG A 142 14.82 -5.93 -0.41
C ARG A 142 15.22 -7.39 -0.22
N TYR A 143 16.00 -7.91 -1.16
CA TYR A 143 16.37 -9.31 -1.22
C TYR A 143 16.91 -9.87 0.11
N GLU A 144 17.73 -9.09 0.83
CA GLU A 144 18.33 -9.52 2.10
C GLU A 144 17.31 -9.65 3.23
N HIS A 145 16.20 -8.91 3.16
CA HIS A 145 15.17 -8.89 4.19
C HIS A 145 13.78 -8.77 3.56
N PRO A 146 13.35 -9.79 2.77
CA PRO A 146 12.14 -9.65 1.97
C PRO A 146 10.85 -9.63 2.81
N TYR A 147 10.80 -10.38 3.91
CA TYR A 147 9.57 -10.51 4.71
C TYR A 147 9.86 -10.21 6.18
N ARG A 148 10.01 -8.93 6.49
CA ARG A 148 10.35 -8.48 7.84
C ARG A 148 9.21 -8.64 8.84
N CYS A 149 7.96 -8.66 8.35
CA CYS A 149 6.75 -8.71 9.17
C CYS A 149 6.73 -7.65 10.26
N GLN A 150 7.19 -6.45 9.93
CA GLN A 150 7.27 -5.33 10.88
C GLN A 150 5.96 -4.58 10.94
N VAL A 151 5.49 -4.33 12.17
CA VAL A 151 4.34 -3.46 12.42
C VAL A 151 4.85 -2.23 13.15
N LEU A 152 4.70 -1.06 12.56
CA LEU A 152 5.29 0.18 13.03
C LEU A 152 4.25 1.31 13.12
N THR A 153 4.60 2.34 13.88
CA THR A 153 3.89 3.63 13.89
C THR A 153 4.92 4.72 13.63
N ILE A 154 4.68 5.57 12.64
CA ILE A 154 5.54 6.71 12.33
C ILE A 154 4.75 7.99 12.57
N LYS A 155 5.24 8.79 13.51
CA LYS A 155 4.62 10.06 13.91
C LYS A 155 5.20 11.24 13.18
#